data_cdb4026830bbb3d06a71dbc089e29008
#
_entry.id   cdb4026830bbb3d06a71dbc089e29008
#
_cell.length_a   1.000
_cell.length_b   1.000
_cell.length_c   1.000
_cell.angle_alpha   90.00
_cell.angle_beta   90.00
_cell.angle_gamma   90.00
#
_symmetry.space_group_name_H-M   'P 1'
#
loop_
_entity.id
_entity.type
_entity.pdbx_description
1 polymer ?
#
loop_
_entity_poly.entity_id
_entity_poly.type
_entity_poly.pdbx_seq_one_letter_code
_entity_poly.pdbx_strand_id
1 'polypeptide(L)'
;MKILVTGSAGFVGKNLVEALKNLRDNKDRTRPSLSIDEIFEYDIDTDKALLSDFCRECDFVFNLAGVNRPKDDGEFMKGNFGFASLLLDTLKKHGNTCPVMISSSTQAALDNPYGESKRAGENLLFEYAEETGARVLVYRFPNVFGKWCRPNYNSAVATFCNNI
;
A
#
# COMPACT_ATOMS: atom_id res chain seq x y z
N MET A 1 3.01 9.58 -15.86
CA MET A 1 2.85 9.73 -14.38
C MET A 1 3.86 8.85 -13.65
N LYS A 2 4.37 9.30 -12.51
CA LYS A 2 5.27 8.56 -11.62
C LYS A 2 4.45 7.97 -10.45
N ILE A 3 4.57 6.68 -10.20
CA ILE A 3 3.75 5.97 -9.22
C ILE A 3 4.64 5.42 -8.10
N LEU A 4 4.34 5.79 -6.86
CA LEU A 4 4.98 5.19 -5.67
C LEU A 4 4.14 4.01 -5.17
N VAL A 5 4.77 2.85 -5.05
CA VAL A 5 4.19 1.65 -4.44
C VAL A 5 5.00 1.28 -3.21
N THR A 6 4.41 1.45 -2.02
CA THR A 6 5.02 0.98 -0.77
C THR A 6 4.52 -0.44 -0.45
N GLY A 7 5.34 -1.25 0.21
CA GLY A 7 5.07 -2.68 0.36
C GLY A 7 5.17 -3.45 -0.97
N SER A 8 6.03 -2.94 -1.87
CA SER A 8 6.20 -3.44 -3.24
C SER A 8 6.65 -4.89 -3.34
N ALA A 9 7.44 -5.38 -2.39
CA ALA A 9 7.90 -6.77 -2.31
C ALA A 9 6.87 -7.72 -1.68
N GLY A 10 5.77 -7.19 -1.10
CA GLY A 10 4.67 -7.98 -0.54
C GLY A 10 3.82 -8.66 -1.62
N PHE A 11 2.90 -9.54 -1.20
CA PHE A 11 2.04 -10.28 -2.13
C PHE A 11 1.23 -9.36 -3.06
N VAL A 12 0.49 -8.40 -2.49
CA VAL A 12 -0.32 -7.46 -3.28
C VAL A 12 0.58 -6.49 -4.06
N GLY A 13 1.66 -6.01 -3.43
CA GLY A 13 2.62 -5.10 -4.04
C GLY A 13 3.24 -5.66 -5.31
N LYS A 14 3.75 -6.90 -5.27
CA LYS A 14 4.30 -7.58 -6.46
C LYS A 14 3.31 -7.68 -7.61
N ASN A 15 2.06 -8.08 -7.31
CA ASN A 15 1.02 -8.17 -8.32
C ASN A 15 0.73 -6.81 -8.96
N LEU A 16 0.63 -5.76 -8.14
CA LEU A 16 0.39 -4.40 -8.63
C LEU A 16 1.58 -3.88 -9.45
N VAL A 17 2.80 -4.00 -8.94
CA VAL A 17 4.01 -3.54 -9.63
C VAL A 17 4.14 -4.20 -11.00
N GLU A 18 3.95 -5.52 -11.10
CA GLU A 18 4.02 -6.21 -12.39
C GLU A 18 2.89 -5.80 -13.34
N ALA A 19 1.68 -5.55 -12.82
CA ALA A 19 0.59 -5.01 -13.64
C ALA A 19 0.91 -3.60 -14.16
N LEU A 20 1.45 -2.73 -13.32
CA LEU A 20 1.88 -1.38 -13.71
C LEU A 20 3.02 -1.42 -14.75
N LYS A 21 4.01 -2.32 -14.59
CA LYS A 21 5.07 -2.54 -15.58
C LYS A 21 4.52 -3.00 -16.93
N ASN A 22 3.55 -3.91 -16.93
CA ASN A 22 2.91 -4.36 -18.16
C ASN A 22 2.15 -3.22 -18.88
N LEU A 23 1.49 -2.33 -18.14
CA LEU A 23 0.86 -1.13 -18.70
C LEU A 23 1.91 -0.17 -19.26
N ARG A 24 2.95 0.14 -18.50
CA ARG A 24 4.06 1.02 -18.92
C ARG A 24 4.72 0.53 -20.22
N ASP A 25 4.96 -0.77 -20.29
CA ASP A 25 5.64 -1.42 -21.42
C ASP A 25 4.68 -1.74 -22.60
N ASN A 26 3.43 -1.26 -22.57
CA ASN A 26 2.37 -1.52 -23.56
C ASN A 26 2.07 -3.02 -23.82
N LYS A 27 2.42 -3.89 -22.87
CA LYS A 27 2.05 -5.31 -22.88
C LYS A 27 0.58 -5.51 -22.50
N ASP A 28 0.09 -4.71 -21.56
CA ASP A 28 -1.33 -4.58 -21.22
C ASP A 28 -1.89 -3.30 -21.86
N ARG A 29 -2.91 -3.46 -22.72
CA ARG A 29 -3.57 -2.36 -23.44
C ARG A 29 -4.98 -2.07 -22.94
N THR A 30 -5.35 -2.58 -21.78
CA THR A 30 -6.70 -2.39 -21.20
C THR A 30 -6.92 -0.95 -20.71
N ARG A 31 -5.86 -0.17 -20.55
CA ARG A 31 -5.88 1.22 -20.08
C ARG A 31 -5.08 2.14 -21.02
N PRO A 32 -5.50 2.34 -22.26
CA PRO A 32 -4.71 3.04 -23.28
C PRO A 32 -4.47 4.53 -22.96
N SER A 33 -5.28 5.12 -22.10
CA SER A 33 -5.13 6.53 -21.65
C SER A 33 -4.17 6.69 -20.48
N LEU A 34 -3.68 5.60 -19.86
CA LEU A 34 -2.77 5.65 -18.73
C LEU A 34 -1.32 5.58 -19.22
N SER A 35 -0.60 6.70 -19.11
CA SER A 35 0.84 6.77 -19.38
C SER A 35 1.61 6.72 -18.05
N ILE A 36 2.42 5.68 -17.87
CA ILE A 36 3.29 5.49 -16.71
C ILE A 36 4.73 5.73 -17.15
N ASP A 37 5.39 6.70 -16.52
CA ASP A 37 6.78 7.04 -16.82
C ASP A 37 7.72 6.24 -15.92
N GLU A 38 7.39 6.19 -14.61
CA GLU A 38 8.23 5.58 -13.60
C GLU A 38 7.42 4.91 -12.50
N ILE A 39 7.96 3.84 -11.92
CA ILE A 39 7.38 3.11 -10.78
C ILE A 39 8.43 3.08 -9.69
N PHE A 40 8.19 3.82 -8.61
CA PHE A 40 9.02 3.81 -7.41
C PHE A 40 8.59 2.65 -6.50
N GLU A 41 9.46 1.67 -6.37
CA GLU A 41 9.23 0.50 -5.53
C GLU A 41 9.88 0.73 -4.16
N TYR A 42 9.08 0.79 -3.10
CA TYR A 42 9.57 1.00 -1.74
C TYR A 42 9.11 -0.13 -0.81
N ASP A 43 10.05 -0.73 -0.09
CA ASP A 43 9.80 -1.79 0.89
C ASP A 43 10.74 -1.68 2.08
N ILE A 44 10.64 -2.61 3.04
CA ILE A 44 11.42 -2.60 4.29
C ILE A 44 12.94 -2.60 4.06
N ASP A 45 13.40 -3.23 2.98
CA ASP A 45 14.82 -3.33 2.60
C ASP A 45 15.29 -2.17 1.71
N THR A 46 14.39 -1.26 1.35
CA THR A 46 14.75 -0.07 0.53
C THR A 46 15.45 0.96 1.41
N ASP A 47 16.45 1.66 0.85
CA ASP A 47 17.10 2.76 1.54
C ASP A 47 16.05 3.82 1.94
N LYS A 48 16.00 4.11 3.24
CA LYS A 48 15.04 5.06 3.81
C LYS A 48 15.18 6.47 3.24
N ALA A 49 16.35 6.85 2.78
CA ALA A 49 16.59 8.15 2.15
C ALA A 49 15.78 8.32 0.87
N LEU A 50 15.53 7.25 0.11
CA LEU A 50 14.77 7.28 -1.13
C LEU A 50 13.30 7.63 -0.95
N LEU A 51 12.71 7.39 0.24
CA LEU A 51 11.30 7.74 0.49
C LEU A 51 11.05 9.22 0.27
N SER A 52 11.97 10.08 0.71
CA SER A 52 11.86 11.54 0.55
C SER A 52 11.85 11.95 -0.92
N ASP A 53 12.74 11.36 -1.73
CA ASP A 53 12.82 11.66 -3.16
C ASP A 53 11.59 11.14 -3.91
N PHE A 54 11.14 9.93 -3.60
CA PHE A 54 9.93 9.36 -4.19
C PHE A 54 8.67 10.17 -3.86
N CYS A 55 8.52 10.61 -2.59
CA CYS A 55 7.42 11.46 -2.17
C CYS A 55 7.45 12.86 -2.81
N ARG A 56 8.63 13.38 -3.15
CA ARG A 56 8.75 14.65 -3.87
C ARG A 56 8.26 14.55 -5.30
N GLU A 57 8.49 13.40 -5.95
CA GLU A 57 8.33 13.26 -7.40
C GLU A 57 7.09 12.48 -7.84
N CYS A 58 6.45 11.72 -6.94
CA CYS A 58 5.32 10.87 -7.33
C CYS A 58 4.06 11.67 -7.63
N ASP A 59 3.29 11.18 -8.62
CA ASP A 59 1.98 11.69 -9.01
C ASP A 59 0.83 10.87 -8.41
N PHE A 60 1.12 9.68 -7.86
CA PHE A 60 0.16 8.80 -7.20
C PHE A 60 0.88 7.85 -6.23
N VAL A 61 0.25 7.58 -5.08
CA VAL A 61 0.77 6.65 -4.08
C VAL A 61 -0.18 5.47 -3.86
N PHE A 62 0.34 4.26 -3.98
CA PHE A 62 -0.27 3.04 -3.46
C PHE A 62 0.43 2.65 -2.15
N ASN A 63 -0.20 2.95 -1.02
CA ASN A 63 0.32 2.52 0.28
C ASN A 63 -0.18 1.11 0.62
N LEU A 64 0.62 0.11 0.27
CA LEU A 64 0.36 -1.31 0.54
C LEU A 64 1.22 -1.85 1.68
N ALA A 65 2.17 -1.05 2.19
CA ALA A 65 2.99 -1.41 3.33
C ALA A 65 2.11 -1.64 4.57
N GLY A 66 2.37 -2.72 5.28
CA GLY A 66 1.65 -3.04 6.50
C GLY A 66 2.05 -4.38 7.09
N VAL A 67 1.78 -4.56 8.38
CA VAL A 67 2.04 -5.77 9.14
C VAL A 67 0.74 -6.54 9.32
N ASN A 68 0.75 -7.85 8.99
CA ASN A 68 -0.42 -8.72 9.08
C ASN A 68 -0.27 -9.82 10.15
N ARG A 69 0.97 -10.18 10.51
CA ARG A 69 1.28 -11.18 11.55
C ARG A 69 2.50 -10.72 12.34
N PRO A 70 2.30 -9.82 13.30
CA PRO A 70 3.36 -9.36 14.17
C PRO A 70 3.73 -10.43 15.22
N LYS A 71 4.83 -10.20 15.90
CA LYS A 71 5.22 -11.00 17.06
C LYS A 71 4.46 -10.57 18.33
N ASP A 72 4.09 -9.28 18.41
CA ASP A 72 3.24 -8.72 19.45
C ASP A 72 2.25 -7.70 18.84
N ASP A 73 1.16 -7.39 19.58
CA ASP A 73 0.09 -6.52 19.09
C ASP A 73 0.55 -5.06 18.89
N GLY A 74 1.59 -4.61 19.57
CA GLY A 74 2.14 -3.26 19.41
C GLY A 74 2.78 -3.05 18.02
N GLU A 75 3.25 -4.10 17.37
CA GLU A 75 3.81 -4.04 16.02
C GLU A 75 2.75 -3.70 14.96
N PHE A 76 1.46 -3.99 15.21
CA PHE A 76 0.38 -3.57 14.31
C PHE A 76 0.31 -2.05 14.19
N MET A 77 0.29 -1.36 15.33
CA MET A 77 0.23 0.10 15.33
C MET A 77 1.49 0.70 14.72
N LYS A 78 2.67 0.20 15.10
CA LYS A 78 3.93 0.70 14.56
C LYS A 78 4.06 0.48 13.05
N GLY A 79 3.70 -0.71 12.55
CA GLY A 79 3.84 -1.07 11.14
C GLY A 79 2.75 -0.50 10.24
N ASN A 80 1.51 -0.44 10.70
CA ASN A 80 0.40 0.05 9.89
C ASN A 80 0.21 1.58 10.03
N PHE A 81 0.03 2.07 11.25
CA PHE A 81 -0.17 3.50 11.51
C PHE A 81 1.13 4.29 11.39
N GLY A 82 2.23 3.84 12.04
CA GLY A 82 3.47 4.60 12.10
C GLY A 82 4.10 4.82 10.72
N PHE A 83 4.10 3.82 9.85
CA PHE A 83 4.60 4.00 8.48
C PHE A 83 3.68 4.90 7.65
N ALA A 84 2.36 4.76 7.77
CA ALA A 84 1.42 5.65 7.08
C ALA A 84 1.62 7.10 7.50
N SER A 85 1.81 7.38 8.80
CA SER A 85 2.14 8.72 9.31
C SER A 85 3.43 9.27 8.68
N LEU A 86 4.51 8.50 8.70
CA LEU A 86 5.78 8.90 8.08
C LEU A 86 5.63 9.24 6.60
N LEU A 87 4.91 8.43 5.84
CA LEU A 87 4.65 8.65 4.42
C LEU A 87 3.90 9.96 4.18
N LEU A 88 2.78 10.17 4.88
CA LEU A 88 1.95 11.36 4.73
C LEU A 88 2.67 12.64 5.18
N ASP A 89 3.44 12.58 6.28
CA ASP A 89 4.28 13.69 6.74
C ASP A 89 5.38 14.03 5.73
N THR A 90 5.93 13.01 5.06
CA THR A 90 6.93 13.23 4.01
C THR A 90 6.32 13.89 2.79
N LEU A 91 5.11 13.50 2.36
CA LEU A 91 4.37 14.16 1.28
C LEU A 91 4.06 15.62 1.65
N LYS A 92 3.55 15.88 2.88
CA LYS A 92 3.31 17.24 3.39
C LYS A 92 4.58 18.11 3.37
N LYS A 93 5.69 17.57 3.81
CA LYS A 93 7.00 18.26 3.81
C LYS A 93 7.42 18.74 2.41
N HIS A 94 7.08 17.99 1.37
CA HIS A 94 7.36 18.36 -0.02
C HIS A 94 6.23 19.15 -0.68
N GLY A 95 5.13 19.44 0.03
CA GLY A 95 3.94 20.08 -0.55
C GLY A 95 3.30 19.24 -1.65
N ASN A 96 3.55 17.92 -1.67
CA ASN A 96 2.98 17.03 -2.67
C ASN A 96 1.60 16.55 -2.22
N THR A 97 0.56 16.97 -2.92
CA THR A 97 -0.84 16.61 -2.65
C THR A 97 -1.38 15.59 -3.66
N CYS A 98 -0.51 14.76 -4.20
CA CYS A 98 -0.93 13.70 -5.12
C CYS A 98 -1.92 12.73 -4.44
N PRO A 99 -2.77 12.05 -5.23
CA PRO A 99 -3.70 11.07 -4.67
C PRO A 99 -2.97 9.93 -3.93
N VAL A 100 -3.52 9.57 -2.75
CA VAL A 100 -2.99 8.48 -1.93
C VAL A 100 -4.05 7.41 -1.71
N MET A 101 -3.72 6.18 -2.08
CA MET A 101 -4.53 4.99 -1.79
C MET A 101 -3.91 4.22 -0.64
N ILE A 102 -4.73 3.77 0.32
CA ILE A 102 -4.31 2.87 1.40
C ILE A 102 -5.02 1.52 1.31
N SER A 103 -4.24 0.44 1.45
CA SER A 103 -4.79 -0.90 1.66
C SER A 103 -5.25 -1.06 3.12
N SER A 104 -6.54 -0.96 3.34
CA SER A 104 -7.18 -1.29 4.61
C SER A 104 -7.74 -2.73 4.58
N SER A 105 -8.58 -3.06 5.53
CA SER A 105 -9.17 -4.39 5.68
C SER A 105 -10.65 -4.28 6.05
N THR A 106 -11.45 -5.25 5.65
CA THR A 106 -12.83 -5.41 6.18
C THR A 106 -12.83 -5.55 7.70
N GLN A 107 -11.72 -6.00 8.31
CA GLN A 107 -11.54 -6.07 9.75
C GLN A 107 -11.41 -4.69 10.44
N ALA A 108 -11.21 -3.60 9.70
CA ALA A 108 -11.22 -2.25 10.28
C ALA A 108 -12.56 -1.90 10.96
N ALA A 109 -13.63 -2.64 10.65
CA ALA A 109 -14.94 -2.53 11.33
C ALA A 109 -15.03 -3.34 12.65
N LEU A 110 -14.01 -4.14 12.98
CA LEU A 110 -14.00 -5.03 14.14
C LEU A 110 -13.15 -4.46 15.28
N ASP A 111 -13.50 -4.83 16.51
CA ASP A 111 -12.73 -4.47 17.71
C ASP A 111 -11.68 -5.56 18.00
N ASN A 112 -10.58 -5.49 17.26
CA ASN A 112 -9.39 -6.29 17.49
C ASN A 112 -8.15 -5.47 17.12
N PRO A 113 -6.94 -5.80 17.66
CA PRO A 113 -5.72 -5.00 17.48
C PRO A 113 -5.38 -4.72 16.01
N TYR A 114 -5.59 -5.69 15.12
CA TYR A 114 -5.37 -5.52 13.69
C TYR A 114 -6.37 -4.54 13.07
N GLY A 115 -7.67 -4.74 13.35
CA GLY A 115 -8.75 -3.88 12.86
C GLY A 115 -8.59 -2.43 13.33
N GLU A 116 -8.25 -2.24 14.60
CA GLU A 116 -7.98 -0.92 15.19
C GLU A 116 -6.79 -0.24 14.50
N SER A 117 -5.72 -0.95 14.23
CA SER A 117 -4.56 -0.39 13.53
C SER A 117 -4.87 0.03 12.09
N LYS A 118 -5.74 -0.72 11.41
CA LYS A 118 -6.21 -0.37 10.05
C LYS A 118 -7.14 0.84 10.10
N ARG A 119 -8.08 0.88 11.04
CA ARG A 119 -8.98 2.03 11.25
C ARG A 119 -8.20 3.30 11.59
N ALA A 120 -7.17 3.21 12.44
CA ALA A 120 -6.29 4.32 12.75
C ALA A 120 -5.58 4.86 11.49
N GLY A 121 -5.10 3.98 10.61
CA GLY A 121 -4.53 4.38 9.32
C GLY A 121 -5.54 5.06 8.39
N GLU A 122 -6.81 4.60 8.36
CA GLU A 122 -7.89 5.26 7.60
C GLU A 122 -8.15 6.68 8.12
N ASN A 123 -8.27 6.85 9.45
CA ASN A 123 -8.51 8.15 10.07
C ASN A 123 -7.39 9.13 9.76
N LEU A 124 -6.13 8.69 9.90
CA LEU A 124 -4.96 9.50 9.54
C LEU A 124 -5.00 9.97 8.08
N LEU A 125 -5.45 9.11 7.18
CA LEU A 125 -5.58 9.46 5.75
C LEU A 125 -6.69 10.50 5.52
N PHE A 126 -7.81 10.41 6.24
CA PHE A 126 -8.88 11.41 6.18
C PHE A 126 -8.45 12.77 6.75
N GLU A 127 -7.74 12.76 7.89
CA GLU A 127 -7.15 13.98 8.47
C GLU A 127 -6.17 14.65 7.47
N TYR A 128 -5.31 13.85 6.83
CA TYR A 128 -4.42 14.33 5.78
C TYR A 128 -5.18 14.97 4.61
N ALA A 129 -6.30 14.37 4.18
CA ALA A 129 -7.13 14.92 3.11
C ALA A 129 -7.76 16.26 3.50
N GLU A 130 -8.24 16.40 4.75
CA GLU A 130 -8.81 17.64 5.27
C GLU A 130 -7.75 18.76 5.36
N GLU A 131 -6.56 18.44 5.82
CA GLU A 131 -5.45 19.39 5.95
C GLU A 131 -4.90 19.88 4.60
N THR A 132 -4.80 18.98 3.61
CA THR A 132 -4.02 19.25 2.38
C THR A 132 -4.89 19.42 1.14
N GLY A 133 -6.16 19.01 1.18
CA GLY A 133 -7.03 18.91 0.01
C GLY A 133 -6.66 17.75 -0.92
N ALA A 134 -5.73 16.87 -0.55
CA ALA A 134 -5.34 15.71 -1.34
C ALA A 134 -6.50 14.72 -1.48
N ARG A 135 -6.61 14.11 -2.66
CA ARG A 135 -7.56 13.01 -2.88
C ARG A 135 -7.07 11.73 -2.20
N VAL A 136 -7.93 11.12 -1.39
CA VAL A 136 -7.60 9.87 -0.70
C VAL A 136 -8.56 8.75 -1.07
N LEU A 137 -8.05 7.51 -1.07
CA LEU A 137 -8.76 6.31 -1.48
C LEU A 137 -8.50 5.22 -0.43
N VAL A 138 -9.55 4.76 0.24
CA VAL A 138 -9.46 3.67 1.22
C VAL A 138 -10.06 2.41 0.62
N TYR A 139 -9.23 1.36 0.50
CA TYR A 139 -9.67 0.06 0.02
C TYR A 139 -9.65 -0.96 1.16
N ARG A 140 -10.81 -1.33 1.67
CA ARG A 140 -10.98 -2.39 2.67
C ARG A 140 -10.99 -3.75 1.98
N PHE A 141 -9.83 -4.37 1.90
CA PHE A 141 -9.70 -5.69 1.29
C PHE A 141 -10.34 -6.77 2.16
N PRO A 142 -11.10 -7.70 1.57
CA PRO A 142 -11.43 -8.99 2.17
C PRO A 142 -10.20 -9.90 2.12
N ASN A 143 -10.39 -11.22 2.36
CA ASN A 143 -9.33 -12.19 2.09
C ASN A 143 -8.98 -12.17 0.59
N VAL A 144 -7.69 -11.97 0.31
CA VAL A 144 -7.17 -11.94 -1.05
C VAL A 144 -6.34 -13.20 -1.35
N PHE A 145 -6.34 -13.62 -2.60
CA PHE A 145 -5.55 -14.76 -3.09
C PHE A 145 -5.08 -14.48 -4.52
N GLY A 146 -4.09 -15.23 -4.98
CA GLY A 146 -3.57 -15.09 -6.34
C GLY A 146 -2.09 -15.42 -6.42
N LYS A 147 -1.46 -15.08 -7.55
CA LYS A 147 -0.04 -15.32 -7.81
C LYS A 147 0.83 -14.73 -6.69
N TRP A 148 1.84 -15.47 -6.23
CA TRP A 148 2.75 -15.13 -5.14
C TRP A 148 2.13 -15.09 -3.72
N CYS A 149 0.86 -15.47 -3.56
CA CYS A 149 0.29 -15.65 -2.24
C CYS A 149 0.96 -16.84 -1.53
N ARG A 150 1.38 -16.63 -0.28
CA ARG A 150 2.04 -17.70 0.49
C ARG A 150 1.01 -18.70 1.02
N PRO A 151 1.17 -20.02 0.75
CA PRO A 151 0.36 -21.02 1.43
C PRO A 151 0.69 -21.05 2.94
N ASN A 152 -0.24 -21.56 3.73
CA ASN A 152 -0.11 -21.67 5.20
C ASN A 152 0.17 -20.31 5.90
N TYR A 153 -0.24 -19.21 5.28
CA TYR A 153 -0.07 -17.85 5.84
C TYR A 153 -1.42 -17.18 6.09
N ASN A 154 -1.95 -16.40 5.15
CA ASN A 154 -3.20 -15.64 5.32
C ASN A 154 -4.27 -15.95 4.26
N SER A 155 -4.10 -16.98 3.45
CA SER A 155 -5.04 -17.36 2.41
C SER A 155 -5.38 -18.84 2.47
N ALA A 156 -6.63 -19.16 2.78
CA ALA A 156 -7.14 -20.51 2.71
C ALA A 156 -7.02 -21.08 1.29
N VAL A 157 -7.35 -20.27 0.26
CA VAL A 157 -7.26 -20.68 -1.14
C VAL A 157 -5.84 -21.07 -1.53
N ALA A 158 -4.84 -20.22 -1.19
CA ALA A 158 -3.43 -20.55 -1.48
C ALA A 158 -2.98 -21.81 -0.76
N THR A 159 -3.45 -22.03 0.46
CA THR A 159 -3.14 -23.24 1.23
C THR A 159 -3.77 -24.48 0.59
N PHE A 160 -5.03 -24.43 0.19
CA PHE A 160 -5.67 -25.55 -0.49
C PHE A 160 -5.00 -25.87 -1.83
N CYS A 161 -4.70 -24.85 -2.66
CA CYS A 161 -3.99 -25.08 -3.93
C CYS A 161 -2.58 -25.65 -3.76
N ASN A 162 -1.93 -25.42 -2.61
CA ASN A 162 -0.61 -25.97 -2.33
C ASN A 162 -0.69 -27.44 -1.85
N ASN A 163 -1.81 -27.85 -1.27
CA ASN A 163 -1.98 -29.17 -0.64
C ASN A 163 -2.63 -30.21 -1.58
N ILE A 164 -3.04 -29.80 -2.79
CA ILE A 164 -3.53 -30.67 -3.87
C ILE A 164 -2.36 -31.05 -4.76
#